data_994c23c90b773ec1ab76b2aeb0681f39
#
_entry.id   994c23c90b773ec1ab76b2aeb0681f39
#
_cell.length_a   1.000
_cell.length_b   1.000
_cell.length_c   1.000
_cell.angle_alpha   90.00
_cell.angle_beta   90.00
_cell.angle_gamma   90.00
#
_symmetry.space_group_name_H-M   'P 1'
#
loop_
_entity.id
_entity.type
_entity.pdbx_description
1 polymer ?
#
loop_
_entity_poly.entity_id
_entity_poly.type
_entity_poly.pdbx_seq_one_letter_code
_entity_poly.pdbx_strand_id
1 'polypeptide(L)'
;MSTPAVFTASPFVGKTFGITVSKLTKKYGRTTVLRDIDLEIRPGEIFCIMGPSGSGKTVLLKHIAGLETATSGEVRIGDFDAADPETRNKVHLALVFQAGALFNSLSVYDNLALYPREHRECNEAGIRQRVMHALSILSLEKAANKFPSDLSGGMKKRVAIARALVMEPQLLLYDEPTSELDPVMSATLTEIIATLREQTAVTSVVVTHDRDLAFAIADRMAFIMDGRIRGVGTPADFKNPTDPVIANFLNPVIDLKNPRFKQLENSHE
;
A
#
# COMPACT_ATOMS: atom_id res chain seq x y z
N MET A 1 14.66 31.85 0.91
CA MET A 1 14.44 30.73 -0.02
C MET A 1 15.55 29.71 0.22
N SER A 2 15.32 28.72 1.08
CA SER A 2 16.29 27.67 1.36
C SER A 2 16.11 26.57 0.30
N THR A 3 17.20 26.29 -0.42
CA THR A 3 17.32 25.17 -1.36
C THR A 3 16.89 23.88 -0.68
N PRO A 4 16.01 23.05 -1.26
CA PRO A 4 15.69 21.75 -0.69
C PRO A 4 16.97 20.92 -0.61
N ALA A 5 17.23 20.34 0.57
CA ALA A 5 18.36 19.46 0.78
C ALA A 5 18.22 18.26 -0.16
N VAL A 6 19.17 18.13 -1.08
CA VAL A 6 19.30 16.99 -1.98
C VAL A 6 19.50 15.74 -1.11
N PHE A 7 18.66 14.74 -1.29
CA PHE A 7 18.88 13.39 -0.78
C PHE A 7 20.30 12.98 -1.16
N THR A 8 21.21 12.86 -0.21
CA THR A 8 22.47 12.16 -0.47
C THR A 8 22.09 10.71 -0.67
N ALA A 9 22.23 10.26 -1.91
CA ALA A 9 21.75 8.97 -2.37
C ALA A 9 22.22 7.84 -1.44
N SER A 10 21.26 7.19 -0.78
CA SER A 10 21.44 5.84 -0.26
C SER A 10 21.91 4.93 -1.41
N PRO A 11 22.76 3.93 -1.17
CA PRO A 11 23.15 2.95 -2.18
C PRO A 11 21.98 2.21 -2.83
N PHE A 12 20.77 2.37 -2.30
CA PHE A 12 19.51 1.80 -2.79
C PHE A 12 18.67 2.77 -3.63
N VAL A 13 19.01 4.06 -3.68
CA VAL A 13 18.33 5.04 -4.55
C VAL A 13 18.68 4.72 -6.00
N GLY A 14 17.64 4.39 -6.79
CA GLY A 14 17.75 4.10 -8.23
C GLY A 14 17.53 2.65 -8.63
N LYS A 15 17.47 1.69 -7.69
CA LYS A 15 17.09 0.31 -7.97
C LYS A 15 15.63 0.09 -7.59
N THR A 16 14.75 0.04 -8.56
CA THR A 16 13.34 -0.33 -8.38
C THR A 16 13.13 -1.78 -8.81
N PHE A 17 12.22 -2.48 -8.16
CA PHE A 17 11.88 -3.87 -8.49
C PHE A 17 10.46 -3.95 -9.04
N GLY A 18 10.27 -4.79 -10.06
CA GLY A 18 8.95 -5.27 -10.44
C GLY A 18 8.53 -6.45 -9.57
N ILE A 19 7.25 -6.80 -9.64
CA ILE A 19 6.67 -7.92 -8.91
C ILE A 19 5.97 -8.82 -9.90
N THR A 20 6.22 -10.12 -9.80
CA THR A 20 5.53 -11.16 -10.58
C THR A 20 4.83 -12.10 -9.61
N VAL A 21 3.54 -12.27 -9.80
CA VAL A 21 2.71 -13.26 -9.09
C VAL A 21 2.32 -14.32 -10.10
N SER A 22 2.64 -15.60 -9.82
CA SER A 22 2.40 -16.70 -10.74
C SER A 22 1.57 -17.80 -10.08
N LYS A 23 0.35 -18.01 -10.59
CA LYS A 23 -0.57 -19.08 -10.16
C LYS A 23 -0.80 -19.10 -8.64
N LEU A 24 -0.77 -17.94 -8.00
CA LEU A 24 -0.85 -17.83 -6.55
C LEU A 24 -2.20 -18.27 -6.04
N THR A 25 -2.19 -19.29 -5.18
CA THR A 25 -3.38 -19.76 -4.47
C THR A 25 -3.13 -19.78 -2.98
N LYS A 26 -4.08 -19.24 -2.20
CA LYS A 26 -4.05 -19.28 -0.74
C LYS A 26 -5.31 -19.88 -0.18
N LYS A 27 -5.13 -20.88 0.71
CA LYS A 27 -6.20 -21.52 1.47
C LYS A 27 -5.97 -21.37 2.97
N TYR A 28 -7.02 -21.11 3.73
CA TYR A 28 -7.05 -21.21 5.17
C TYR A 28 -8.05 -22.31 5.55
N GLY A 29 -7.55 -23.46 5.94
CA GLY A 29 -8.36 -24.66 6.12
C GLY A 29 -9.11 -25.03 4.85
N ARG A 30 -10.45 -25.01 4.88
CA ARG A 30 -11.31 -25.32 3.72
C ARG A 30 -11.60 -24.10 2.83
N THR A 31 -11.32 -22.90 3.29
CA THR A 31 -11.65 -21.66 2.57
C THR A 31 -10.51 -21.25 1.65
N THR A 32 -10.79 -21.15 0.35
CA THR A 32 -9.83 -20.62 -0.63
C THR A 32 -10.06 -19.11 -0.77
N VAL A 33 -9.05 -18.31 -0.37
CA VAL A 33 -9.10 -16.84 -0.37
C VAL A 33 -8.52 -16.26 -1.65
N LEU A 34 -7.41 -16.81 -2.15
CA LEU A 34 -6.84 -16.46 -3.46
C LEU A 34 -6.86 -17.68 -4.36
N ARG A 35 -7.19 -17.49 -5.64
CA ARG A 35 -7.46 -18.55 -6.59
C ARG A 35 -6.73 -18.29 -7.90
N ASP A 36 -5.56 -18.90 -8.06
CA ASP A 36 -4.83 -18.90 -9.34
C ASP A 36 -4.59 -17.47 -9.85
N ILE A 37 -3.97 -16.64 -9.00
CA ILE A 37 -3.67 -15.24 -9.31
C ILE A 37 -2.42 -15.18 -10.16
N ASP A 38 -2.54 -14.57 -11.34
CA ASP A 38 -1.43 -14.11 -12.18
C ASP A 38 -1.45 -12.59 -12.22
N LEU A 39 -0.31 -11.95 -11.91
CA LEU A 39 -0.20 -10.49 -11.90
C LEU A 39 1.25 -10.07 -12.14
N GLU A 40 1.42 -9.01 -12.92
CA GLU A 40 2.71 -8.38 -13.16
C GLU A 40 2.63 -6.88 -12.82
N ILE A 41 3.55 -6.42 -11.96
CA ILE A 41 3.72 -5.02 -11.58
C ILE A 41 5.10 -4.58 -12.04
N ARG A 42 5.14 -3.48 -12.79
CA ARG A 42 6.37 -2.98 -13.40
C ARG A 42 7.20 -2.16 -12.40
N PRO A 43 8.53 -2.13 -12.56
CA PRO A 43 9.36 -1.25 -11.74
C PRO A 43 8.95 0.21 -11.86
N GLY A 44 8.86 0.91 -10.72
CA GLY A 44 8.58 2.35 -10.66
C GLY A 44 7.14 2.77 -10.93
N GLU A 45 6.19 1.82 -11.16
CA GLU A 45 4.77 2.18 -11.30
C GLU A 45 4.05 2.26 -9.96
N ILE A 46 2.98 3.03 -9.90
CA ILE A 46 1.93 2.89 -8.89
C ILE A 46 0.88 1.91 -9.44
N PHE A 47 0.79 0.75 -8.82
CA PHE A 47 -0.17 -0.27 -9.17
C PHE A 47 -1.26 -0.39 -8.10
N CYS A 48 -2.53 -0.15 -8.47
CA CYS A 48 -3.65 -0.25 -7.54
C CYS A 48 -4.38 -1.59 -7.70
N ILE A 49 -4.65 -2.27 -6.58
CA ILE A 49 -5.47 -3.48 -6.53
C ILE A 49 -6.80 -3.10 -5.88
N MET A 50 -7.85 -3.05 -6.69
CA MET A 50 -9.19 -2.68 -6.27
C MET A 50 -10.10 -3.89 -6.09
N GLY A 51 -11.12 -3.74 -5.27
CA GLY A 51 -12.17 -4.74 -5.10
C GLY A 51 -12.92 -4.57 -3.78
N PRO A 52 -14.02 -5.28 -3.58
CA PRO A 52 -14.82 -5.20 -2.37
C PRO A 52 -14.07 -5.73 -1.14
N SER A 53 -14.57 -5.39 0.05
CA SER A 53 -14.07 -5.97 1.29
C SER A 53 -14.18 -7.50 1.26
N GLY A 54 -13.16 -8.20 1.76
CA GLY A 54 -13.11 -9.67 1.75
C GLY A 54 -12.71 -10.31 0.42
N SER A 55 -12.42 -9.56 -0.65
CA SER A 55 -12.02 -10.12 -1.95
C SER A 55 -10.61 -10.72 -2.00
N GLY A 56 -9.79 -10.55 -0.94
CA GLY A 56 -8.44 -11.09 -0.85
C GLY A 56 -7.31 -10.06 -1.04
N LYS A 57 -7.59 -8.76 -1.19
CA LYS A 57 -6.59 -7.69 -1.42
C LYS A 57 -5.44 -7.69 -0.40
N THR A 58 -5.77 -7.59 0.89
CA THR A 58 -4.78 -7.60 1.97
C THR A 58 -3.99 -8.92 2.03
N VAL A 59 -4.64 -10.04 1.70
CA VAL A 59 -3.96 -11.35 1.66
C VAL A 59 -2.95 -11.38 0.51
N LEU A 60 -3.32 -10.88 -0.67
CA LEU A 60 -2.39 -10.75 -1.80
C LEU A 60 -1.22 -9.82 -1.45
N LEU A 61 -1.51 -8.66 -0.82
CA LEU A 61 -0.48 -7.71 -0.39
C LEU A 61 0.50 -8.35 0.62
N LYS A 62 0.00 -9.16 1.54
CA LYS A 62 0.84 -9.90 2.51
C LYS A 62 1.75 -10.93 1.84
N HIS A 63 1.33 -11.59 0.76
CA HIS A 63 2.19 -12.47 -0.01
C HIS A 63 3.30 -11.67 -0.72
N ILE A 64 2.97 -10.51 -1.30
CA ILE A 64 3.98 -9.60 -1.89
C ILE A 64 4.97 -9.13 -0.83
N ALA A 65 4.50 -8.87 0.40
CA ALA A 65 5.35 -8.49 1.52
C ALA A 65 6.17 -9.65 2.12
N GLY A 66 6.00 -10.89 1.65
CA GLY A 66 6.63 -12.08 2.23
C GLY A 66 6.17 -12.38 3.67
N LEU A 67 4.98 -11.91 4.06
CA LEU A 67 4.39 -12.11 5.39
C LEU A 67 3.44 -13.33 5.42
N GLU A 68 3.15 -13.91 4.27
CA GLU A 68 2.28 -15.06 4.11
C GLU A 68 2.91 -16.08 3.16
N THR A 69 2.74 -17.37 3.46
CA THR A 69 3.18 -18.46 2.59
C THR A 69 2.04 -18.91 1.69
N ALA A 70 2.29 -19.05 0.41
CA ALA A 70 1.34 -19.55 -0.57
C ALA A 70 0.97 -21.03 -0.31
N THR A 71 -0.26 -21.43 -0.65
CA THR A 71 -0.64 -22.83 -0.71
C THR A 71 -0.08 -23.48 -2.00
N SER A 72 -0.07 -22.70 -3.11
CA SER A 72 0.60 -23.03 -4.37
C SER A 72 0.86 -21.75 -5.17
N GLY A 73 1.74 -21.84 -6.17
CA GLY A 73 2.22 -20.67 -6.91
C GLY A 73 3.30 -19.91 -6.14
N GLU A 74 3.74 -18.81 -6.69
CA GLU A 74 4.85 -18.02 -6.14
C GLU A 74 4.65 -16.51 -6.35
N VAL A 75 5.36 -15.72 -5.56
CA VAL A 75 5.52 -14.27 -5.74
C VAL A 75 7.01 -13.96 -5.81
N ARG A 76 7.42 -13.25 -6.86
CA ARG A 76 8.79 -12.80 -7.05
C ARG A 76 8.89 -11.29 -7.03
N ILE A 77 9.94 -10.77 -6.40
CA ILE A 77 10.32 -9.35 -6.41
C ILE A 77 11.64 -9.27 -7.20
N GLY A 78 11.57 -8.86 -8.47
CA GLY A 78 12.66 -9.06 -9.40
C GLY A 78 13.03 -10.54 -9.48
N ASP A 79 14.30 -10.88 -9.20
CA ASP A 79 14.79 -12.24 -9.21
C ASP A 79 14.63 -12.99 -7.87
N PHE A 80 14.07 -12.34 -6.84
CA PHE A 80 14.00 -12.89 -5.49
C PHE A 80 12.60 -13.47 -5.21
N ASP A 81 12.55 -14.61 -4.50
CA ASP A 81 11.29 -15.13 -3.97
C ASP A 81 10.85 -14.29 -2.76
N ALA A 82 9.64 -13.74 -2.81
CA ALA A 82 9.11 -12.94 -1.71
C ALA A 82 8.95 -13.74 -0.41
N ALA A 83 8.75 -15.05 -0.49
CA ALA A 83 8.61 -15.92 0.68
C ALA A 83 9.94 -16.26 1.35
N ASP A 84 11.08 -16.08 0.66
CA ASP A 84 12.40 -16.29 1.23
C ASP A 84 12.73 -15.17 2.24
N PRO A 85 13.00 -15.50 3.54
CA PRO A 85 13.40 -14.50 4.52
C PRO A 85 14.63 -13.67 4.12
N GLU A 86 15.57 -14.24 3.36
CA GLU A 86 16.76 -13.55 2.86
C GLU A 86 16.44 -12.44 1.84
N THR A 87 15.28 -12.47 1.22
CA THR A 87 14.83 -11.41 0.31
C THR A 87 14.73 -10.06 1.02
N ARG A 88 14.37 -10.04 2.31
CA ARG A 88 14.29 -8.81 3.12
C ARG A 88 15.65 -8.15 3.34
N ASN A 89 16.74 -8.90 3.22
CA ASN A 89 18.10 -8.38 3.30
C ASN A 89 18.57 -7.79 1.95
N LYS A 90 17.88 -8.12 0.84
CA LYS A 90 18.23 -7.76 -0.53
C LYS A 90 17.31 -6.70 -1.13
N VAL A 91 16.09 -6.61 -0.64
CA VAL A 91 15.04 -5.70 -1.09
C VAL A 91 14.49 -4.94 0.10
N HIS A 92 14.66 -3.61 0.08
CA HIS A 92 14.06 -2.74 1.08
C HIS A 92 12.58 -2.53 0.73
N LEU A 93 11.73 -3.28 1.42
CA LEU A 93 10.29 -3.22 1.29
C LEU A 93 9.68 -2.63 2.56
N ALA A 94 8.81 -1.64 2.40
CA ALA A 94 8.04 -1.09 3.51
C ALA A 94 6.53 -1.29 3.29
N LEU A 95 5.83 -1.65 4.36
CA LEU A 95 4.39 -1.84 4.38
C LEU A 95 3.71 -0.83 5.30
N VAL A 96 2.81 -0.04 4.73
CA VAL A 96 1.93 0.90 5.44
C VAL A 96 0.60 0.19 5.71
N PHE A 97 0.39 -0.19 6.96
CA PHE A 97 -0.82 -0.88 7.40
C PHE A 97 -2.03 0.04 7.49
N GLN A 98 -3.22 -0.50 7.30
CA GLN A 98 -4.49 0.22 7.41
C GLN A 98 -4.62 1.01 8.72
N ALA A 99 -4.31 0.44 9.87
CA ALA A 99 -4.34 1.10 11.16
C ALA A 99 -3.08 1.93 11.49
N GLY A 100 -2.12 2.06 10.55
CA GLY A 100 -0.84 2.74 10.75
C GLY A 100 0.16 1.95 11.60
N ALA A 101 -0.27 1.06 12.49
CA ALA A 101 0.53 0.19 13.35
C ALA A 101 1.68 0.93 14.09
N LEU A 102 1.40 2.11 14.64
CA LEU A 102 2.36 2.89 15.43
C LEU A 102 2.48 2.31 16.85
N PHE A 103 3.68 2.36 17.39
CA PHE A 103 3.93 2.02 18.79
C PHE A 103 3.45 3.16 19.69
N ASN A 104 2.37 2.95 20.44
CA ASN A 104 1.73 3.97 21.28
C ASN A 104 2.62 4.45 22.43
N SER A 105 3.59 3.63 22.86
CA SER A 105 4.57 3.96 23.90
C SER A 105 5.76 4.77 23.43
N LEU A 106 5.88 5.01 22.12
CA LEU A 106 6.97 5.76 21.51
C LEU A 106 6.47 7.08 20.94
N SER A 107 7.32 8.12 21.00
CA SER A 107 7.06 9.37 20.28
C SER A 107 6.99 9.14 18.76
N VAL A 108 6.49 10.12 18.00
CA VAL A 108 6.57 10.09 16.54
C VAL A 108 8.00 9.92 16.08
N TYR A 109 8.93 10.69 16.65
CA TYR A 109 10.35 10.58 16.34
C TYR A 109 10.88 9.17 16.59
N ASP A 110 10.61 8.58 17.74
CA ASP A 110 11.12 7.25 18.09
C ASP A 110 10.45 6.13 17.26
N ASN A 111 9.18 6.28 16.88
CA ASN A 111 8.54 5.39 15.91
C ASN A 111 9.28 5.34 14.59
N LEU A 112 9.79 6.47 14.11
CA LEU A 112 10.54 6.55 12.86
C LEU A 112 12.01 6.13 13.04
N ALA A 113 12.62 6.46 14.18
CA ALA A 113 14.01 6.15 14.47
C ALA A 113 14.26 4.67 14.78
N LEU A 114 13.22 3.91 15.10
CA LEU A 114 13.33 2.53 15.57
C LEU A 114 14.07 1.65 14.56
N TYR A 115 13.65 1.62 13.32
CA TYR A 115 14.23 0.77 12.28
C TYR A 115 15.73 1.06 12.04
N PRO A 116 16.17 2.30 11.74
CA PRO A 116 17.58 2.56 11.52
C PRO A 116 18.46 2.37 12.76
N ARG A 117 17.89 2.49 14.00
CA ARG A 117 18.61 2.15 15.23
C ARG A 117 18.85 0.66 15.36
N GLU A 118 17.81 -0.16 15.20
CA GLU A 118 17.89 -1.62 15.32
C GLU A 118 18.84 -2.22 14.26
N HIS A 119 18.80 -1.69 13.04
CA HIS A 119 19.66 -2.14 11.94
C HIS A 119 21.05 -1.48 11.94
N ARG A 120 21.33 -0.55 12.86
CA ARG A 120 22.61 0.18 12.97
C ARG A 120 23.08 0.80 11.66
N GLU A 121 22.14 1.33 10.88
CA GLU A 121 22.42 1.86 9.53
C GLU A 121 23.29 3.12 9.53
N CYS A 122 23.16 3.96 10.57
CA CYS A 122 23.95 5.17 10.77
C CYS A 122 23.97 5.59 12.23
N ASN A 123 24.76 6.61 12.56
CA ASN A 123 24.80 7.19 13.89
C ASN A 123 23.54 8.03 14.20
N GLU A 124 23.33 8.42 15.46
CA GLU A 124 22.15 9.20 15.89
C GLU A 124 21.96 10.52 15.12
N ALA A 125 23.05 11.16 14.69
CA ALA A 125 22.95 12.38 13.88
C ALA A 125 22.35 12.08 12.49
N GLY A 126 22.78 11.00 11.86
CA GLY A 126 22.22 10.52 10.58
C GLY A 126 20.76 10.07 10.72
N ILE A 127 20.44 9.35 11.80
CA ILE A 127 19.05 8.96 12.10
C ILE A 127 18.17 10.21 12.23
N ARG A 128 18.63 11.20 13.01
CA ARG A 128 17.91 12.46 13.18
C ARG A 128 17.68 13.17 11.84
N GLN A 129 18.67 13.22 10.97
CA GLN A 129 18.54 13.82 9.65
C GLN A 129 17.47 13.10 8.81
N ARG A 130 17.49 11.77 8.73
CA ARG A 130 16.50 10.97 7.99
C ARG A 130 15.10 11.15 8.54
N VAL A 131 14.93 11.05 9.85
CA VAL A 131 13.64 11.20 10.52
C VAL A 131 13.06 12.59 10.27
N MET A 132 13.84 13.66 10.51
CA MET A 132 13.34 15.01 10.31
C MET A 132 13.05 15.31 8.83
N HIS A 133 13.81 14.73 7.92
CA HIS A 133 13.52 14.82 6.49
C HIS A 133 12.20 14.10 6.12
N ALA A 134 11.99 12.88 6.57
CA ALA A 134 10.72 12.17 6.34
C ALA A 134 9.51 12.91 6.93
N LEU A 135 9.67 13.52 8.11
CA LEU A 135 8.64 14.35 8.72
C LEU A 135 8.37 15.64 7.92
N SER A 136 9.41 16.26 7.35
CA SER A 136 9.25 17.49 6.55
C SER A 136 8.50 17.25 5.25
N ILE A 137 8.75 16.13 4.56
CA ILE A 137 8.00 15.72 3.36
C ILE A 137 6.48 15.66 3.64
N LEU A 138 6.12 15.23 4.86
CA LEU A 138 4.73 15.02 5.25
C LEU A 138 4.15 16.16 6.12
N SER A 139 4.89 17.28 6.27
CA SER A 139 4.51 18.44 7.08
C SER A 139 4.18 18.06 8.55
N LEU A 140 5.05 17.22 9.14
CA LEU A 140 4.87 16.67 10.50
C LEU A 140 6.01 17.03 11.46
N GLU A 141 6.91 17.96 11.13
CA GLU A 141 8.08 18.31 11.96
C GLU A 141 7.69 18.72 13.38
N LYS A 142 6.59 19.49 13.51
CA LYS A 142 6.05 19.94 14.80
C LYS A 142 5.46 18.81 15.65
N ALA A 143 5.24 17.64 15.04
CA ALA A 143 4.68 16.49 15.73
C ALA A 143 5.76 15.50 16.23
N ALA A 144 7.03 15.75 15.98
CA ALA A 144 8.13 14.82 16.28
C ALA A 144 8.10 14.29 17.72
N ASN A 145 7.82 15.15 18.70
CA ASN A 145 7.80 14.79 20.12
C ASN A 145 6.41 14.37 20.65
N LYS A 146 5.37 14.33 19.78
CA LYS A 146 4.05 13.88 20.18
C LYS A 146 3.99 12.36 20.21
N PHE A 147 3.04 11.85 21.01
CA PHE A 147 2.70 10.44 21.01
C PHE A 147 1.54 10.16 20.03
N PRO A 148 1.37 8.93 19.56
CA PRO A 148 0.26 8.58 18.68
C PRO A 148 -1.13 8.92 19.23
N SER A 149 -1.31 8.90 20.57
CA SER A 149 -2.53 9.35 21.24
C SER A 149 -2.90 10.82 20.96
N ASP A 150 -1.91 11.67 20.71
CA ASP A 150 -2.06 13.12 20.54
C ASP A 150 -2.27 13.51 19.06
N LEU A 151 -2.39 12.52 18.17
CA LEU A 151 -2.50 12.71 16.73
C LEU A 151 -3.93 12.46 16.23
N SER A 152 -4.38 13.25 15.26
CA SER A 152 -5.58 12.93 14.49
C SER A 152 -5.37 11.68 13.62
N GLY A 153 -6.45 11.07 13.13
CA GLY A 153 -6.40 9.90 12.25
C GLY A 153 -5.53 10.14 11.01
N GLY A 154 -5.72 11.27 10.34
CA GLY A 154 -4.90 11.64 9.17
C GLY A 154 -3.43 11.88 9.51
N MET A 155 -3.12 12.41 10.70
CA MET A 155 -1.73 12.53 11.15
C MET A 155 -1.11 11.15 11.42
N LYS A 156 -1.84 10.21 12.03
CA LYS A 156 -1.35 8.83 12.26
C LYS A 156 -1.01 8.14 10.94
N LYS A 157 -1.85 8.28 9.92
CA LYS A 157 -1.60 7.75 8.58
C LYS A 157 -0.34 8.34 7.97
N ARG A 158 -0.18 9.67 8.03
CA ARG A 158 1.03 10.33 7.53
C ARG A 158 2.29 9.91 8.30
N VAL A 159 2.23 9.75 9.63
CA VAL A 159 3.35 9.24 10.43
C VAL A 159 3.71 7.80 10.02
N ALA A 160 2.73 6.95 9.71
CA ALA A 160 2.99 5.59 9.24
C ALA A 160 3.72 5.59 7.87
N ILE A 161 3.37 6.51 6.98
CA ILE A 161 4.09 6.72 5.70
C ILE A 161 5.50 7.26 5.98
N ALA A 162 5.65 8.26 6.87
CA ALA A 162 6.97 8.78 7.25
C ALA A 162 7.89 7.67 7.76
N ARG A 163 7.35 6.78 8.61
CA ARG A 163 8.10 5.63 9.13
C ARG A 163 8.56 4.68 8.01
N ALA A 164 7.72 4.45 7.01
CA ALA A 164 8.09 3.66 5.84
C ALA A 164 9.20 4.34 5.02
N LEU A 165 9.15 5.67 4.85
CA LEU A 165 10.15 6.42 4.08
C LEU A 165 11.54 6.45 4.73
N VAL A 166 11.63 6.45 6.06
CA VAL A 166 12.93 6.41 6.78
C VAL A 166 13.72 5.16 6.44
N MET A 167 13.07 4.08 6.04
CA MET A 167 13.71 2.84 5.57
C MET A 167 14.32 2.97 4.17
N GLU A 168 14.13 4.11 3.47
CA GLU A 168 14.56 4.31 2.08
C GLU A 168 14.14 3.13 1.18
N PRO A 169 12.83 2.83 1.11
CA PRO A 169 12.35 1.60 0.49
C PRO A 169 12.47 1.64 -1.03
N GLN A 170 12.69 0.47 -1.63
CA GLN A 170 12.64 0.22 -3.09
C GLN A 170 11.25 -0.22 -3.54
N LEU A 171 10.42 -0.65 -2.57
CA LEU A 171 9.05 -1.10 -2.77
C LEU A 171 8.17 -0.62 -1.61
N LEU A 172 7.12 0.15 -1.92
CA LEU A 172 6.14 0.63 -0.96
C LEU A 172 4.81 -0.09 -1.15
N LEU A 173 4.32 -0.70 -0.09
CA LEU A 173 3.04 -1.37 -0.06
C LEU A 173 2.08 -0.59 0.85
N TYR A 174 0.86 -0.33 0.37
CA TYR A 174 -0.17 0.38 1.13
C TYR A 174 -1.42 -0.48 1.26
N ASP A 175 -1.84 -0.73 2.50
CA ASP A 175 -3.08 -1.42 2.81
C ASP A 175 -4.15 -0.42 3.22
N GLU A 176 -5.12 -0.14 2.35
CA GLU A 176 -6.26 0.76 2.56
C GLU A 176 -5.83 2.12 3.16
N PRO A 177 -4.94 2.89 2.52
CA PRO A 177 -4.33 4.06 3.15
C PRO A 177 -5.32 5.18 3.50
N THR A 178 -6.40 5.35 2.72
CA THR A 178 -7.42 6.39 2.92
C THR A 178 -8.60 5.95 3.78
N SER A 179 -8.62 4.68 4.23
CA SER A 179 -9.71 4.18 5.07
C SER A 179 -9.88 4.99 6.35
N GLU A 180 -11.13 5.20 6.77
CA GLU A 180 -11.50 5.94 8.00
C GLU A 180 -11.13 7.43 8.00
N LEU A 181 -10.75 8.00 6.84
CA LEU A 181 -10.50 9.42 6.68
C LEU A 181 -11.73 10.12 6.08
N ASP A 182 -11.90 11.39 6.43
CA ASP A 182 -12.83 12.26 5.74
C ASP A 182 -12.32 12.56 4.30
N PRO A 183 -13.20 13.02 3.38
CA PRO A 183 -12.83 13.25 1.99
C PRO A 183 -11.64 14.20 1.79
N VAL A 184 -11.49 15.23 2.65
CA VAL A 184 -10.40 16.21 2.54
C VAL A 184 -9.07 15.57 2.94
N MET A 185 -9.06 14.80 4.02
CA MET A 185 -7.87 14.07 4.46
C MET A 185 -7.51 12.96 3.48
N SER A 186 -8.50 12.28 2.89
CA SER A 186 -8.28 11.28 1.84
C SER A 186 -7.61 11.90 0.60
N ALA A 187 -8.11 13.04 0.12
CA ALA A 187 -7.51 13.77 -0.99
C ALA A 187 -6.07 14.19 -0.67
N THR A 188 -5.83 14.75 0.52
CA THR A 188 -4.47 15.13 0.97
C THR A 188 -3.52 13.93 0.96
N LEU A 189 -3.96 12.77 1.44
CA LEU A 189 -3.13 11.56 1.46
C LEU A 189 -2.86 11.02 0.05
N THR A 190 -3.86 11.14 -0.83
CA THR A 190 -3.73 10.81 -2.27
C THR A 190 -2.64 11.65 -2.94
N GLU A 191 -2.66 12.98 -2.71
CA GLU A 191 -1.62 13.90 -3.20
C GLU A 191 -0.24 13.54 -2.66
N ILE A 192 -0.12 13.19 -1.38
CA ILE A 192 1.13 12.75 -0.77
C ILE A 192 1.67 11.51 -1.48
N ILE A 193 0.86 10.48 -1.71
CA ILE A 193 1.30 9.23 -2.36
C ILE A 193 1.76 9.52 -3.79
N ALA A 194 1.03 10.34 -4.55
CA ALA A 194 1.41 10.75 -5.91
C ALA A 194 2.75 11.50 -5.92
N THR A 195 2.92 12.50 -5.03
CA THR A 195 4.14 13.30 -4.92
C THR A 195 5.35 12.44 -4.53
N LEU A 196 5.18 11.50 -3.62
CA LEU A 196 6.25 10.57 -3.22
C LEU A 196 6.75 9.74 -4.40
N ARG A 197 5.86 9.25 -5.26
CA ARG A 197 6.25 8.51 -6.47
C ARG A 197 7.10 9.38 -7.41
N GLU A 198 6.69 10.63 -7.64
CA GLU A 198 7.44 11.55 -8.50
C GLU A 198 8.84 11.86 -7.96
N GLN A 199 8.98 11.96 -6.63
CA GLN A 199 10.25 12.27 -5.98
C GLN A 199 11.20 11.08 -5.84
N THR A 200 10.65 9.87 -5.67
CA THR A 200 11.44 8.68 -5.29
C THR A 200 11.52 7.63 -6.39
N ALA A 201 10.65 7.65 -7.39
CA ALA A 201 10.48 6.63 -8.43
C ALA A 201 10.32 5.19 -7.88
N VAL A 202 9.89 5.04 -6.62
CA VAL A 202 9.69 3.76 -5.94
C VAL A 202 8.49 3.02 -6.54
N THR A 203 8.60 1.72 -6.73
CA THR A 203 7.45 0.89 -7.07
C THR A 203 6.46 0.88 -5.91
N SER A 204 5.21 1.23 -6.18
CA SER A 204 4.16 1.32 -5.15
C SER A 204 3.00 0.39 -5.47
N VAL A 205 2.58 -0.42 -4.49
CA VAL A 205 1.36 -1.24 -4.59
C VAL A 205 0.35 -0.75 -3.58
N VAL A 206 -0.82 -0.34 -4.05
CA VAL A 206 -1.89 0.20 -3.21
C VAL A 206 -3.09 -0.72 -3.29
N VAL A 207 -3.46 -1.37 -2.20
CA VAL A 207 -4.74 -2.09 -2.13
C VAL A 207 -5.80 -1.18 -1.53
N THR A 208 -6.93 -1.05 -2.21
CA THR A 208 -7.99 -0.13 -1.78
C THR A 208 -9.36 -0.50 -2.36
N HIS A 209 -10.42 -0.07 -1.68
CA HIS A 209 -11.76 0.01 -2.24
C HIS A 209 -12.14 1.45 -2.62
N ASP A 210 -11.25 2.43 -2.34
CA ASP A 210 -11.44 3.84 -2.68
C ASP A 210 -11.15 4.05 -4.18
N ARG A 211 -12.23 4.27 -4.93
CA ARG A 211 -12.18 4.52 -6.35
C ARG A 211 -11.41 5.80 -6.68
N ASP A 212 -11.67 6.87 -5.94
CA ASP A 212 -11.12 8.19 -6.26
C ASP A 212 -9.59 8.20 -6.05
N LEU A 213 -9.11 7.57 -4.97
CA LEU A 213 -7.69 7.31 -4.78
C LEU A 213 -7.09 6.56 -5.97
N ALA A 214 -7.65 5.39 -6.31
CA ALA A 214 -7.07 4.53 -7.35
C ALA A 214 -7.03 5.22 -8.71
N PHE A 215 -8.11 5.92 -9.11
CA PHE A 215 -8.16 6.64 -10.37
C PHE A 215 -7.24 7.87 -10.43
N ALA A 216 -6.93 8.48 -9.28
CA ALA A 216 -6.07 9.65 -9.22
C ALA A 216 -4.58 9.30 -9.34
N ILE A 217 -4.13 8.15 -8.79
CA ILE A 217 -2.69 7.88 -8.68
C ILE A 217 -2.18 6.70 -9.50
N ALA A 218 -3.05 5.76 -9.91
CA ALA A 218 -2.59 4.53 -10.54
C ALA A 218 -2.07 4.76 -11.96
N ASP A 219 -0.90 4.18 -12.27
CA ASP A 219 -0.46 3.96 -13.65
C ASP A 219 -1.24 2.80 -14.28
N ARG A 220 -1.40 1.71 -13.52
CA ARG A 220 -2.23 0.55 -13.84
C ARG A 220 -2.96 0.06 -12.61
N MET A 221 -4.05 -0.67 -12.83
CA MET A 221 -4.85 -1.24 -11.76
C MET A 221 -5.35 -2.64 -12.10
N ALA A 222 -5.59 -3.44 -11.07
CA ALA A 222 -6.27 -4.71 -11.16
C ALA A 222 -7.55 -4.68 -10.34
N PHE A 223 -8.57 -5.39 -10.79
CA PHE A 223 -9.78 -5.62 -10.00
C PHE A 223 -9.82 -7.07 -9.54
N ILE A 224 -9.90 -7.27 -8.22
CA ILE A 224 -10.00 -8.59 -7.60
C ILE A 224 -11.38 -8.80 -6.99
N MET A 225 -11.98 -9.95 -7.28
CA MET A 225 -13.27 -10.39 -6.73
C MET A 225 -13.25 -11.91 -6.50
N ASP A 226 -13.78 -12.35 -5.38
CA ASP A 226 -13.83 -13.76 -5.00
C ASP A 226 -12.49 -14.50 -5.12
N GLY A 227 -11.43 -13.78 -4.79
CA GLY A 227 -10.06 -14.27 -4.85
C GLY A 227 -9.48 -14.45 -6.25
N ARG A 228 -10.07 -13.84 -7.30
CA ARG A 228 -9.60 -13.89 -8.69
C ARG A 228 -9.40 -12.50 -9.27
N ILE A 229 -8.40 -12.34 -10.11
CA ILE A 229 -8.26 -11.11 -10.92
C ILE A 229 -9.29 -11.18 -12.04
N ARG A 230 -10.16 -10.17 -12.14
CA ARG A 230 -11.17 -10.05 -13.18
C ARG A 230 -10.77 -9.12 -14.32
N GLY A 231 -9.83 -8.23 -14.08
CA GLY A 231 -9.33 -7.32 -15.10
C GLY A 231 -8.06 -6.61 -14.63
N VAL A 232 -7.19 -6.31 -15.57
CA VAL A 232 -5.97 -5.49 -15.39
C VAL A 232 -5.92 -4.50 -16.54
N GLY A 233 -5.63 -3.23 -16.25
CA GLY A 233 -5.55 -2.19 -17.25
C GLY A 233 -5.13 -0.84 -16.68
N THR A 234 -5.21 0.20 -17.48
CA THR A 234 -5.02 1.59 -17.04
C THR A 234 -6.31 2.13 -16.41
N PRO A 235 -6.26 3.24 -15.65
CA PRO A 235 -7.49 3.89 -15.18
C PRO A 235 -8.49 4.22 -16.30
N ALA A 236 -8.01 4.50 -17.52
CA ALA A 236 -8.87 4.76 -18.67
C ALA A 236 -9.71 3.53 -19.07
N ASP A 237 -9.13 2.33 -19.01
CA ASP A 237 -9.80 1.07 -19.32
C ASP A 237 -10.93 0.77 -18.32
N PHE A 238 -10.78 1.25 -17.07
CA PHE A 238 -11.78 1.07 -16.02
C PHE A 238 -12.85 2.17 -15.96
N LYS A 239 -12.76 3.23 -16.77
CA LYS A 239 -13.84 4.24 -16.82
C LYS A 239 -15.14 3.67 -17.38
N ASN A 240 -15.05 2.77 -18.39
CA ASN A 240 -16.19 2.11 -19.01
C ASN A 240 -15.93 0.61 -19.12
N PRO A 241 -15.90 -0.11 -17.98
CA PRO A 241 -15.57 -1.51 -17.98
C PRO A 241 -16.64 -2.35 -18.67
N THR A 242 -16.23 -3.32 -19.47
CA THR A 242 -17.13 -4.27 -20.14
C THR A 242 -17.65 -5.34 -19.17
N ASP A 243 -16.91 -5.66 -18.11
CA ASP A 243 -17.35 -6.58 -17.06
C ASP A 243 -18.42 -5.92 -16.20
N PRO A 244 -19.65 -6.45 -16.14
CA PRO A 244 -20.74 -5.86 -15.37
C PRO A 244 -20.48 -5.85 -13.86
N VAL A 245 -19.66 -6.77 -13.35
CA VAL A 245 -19.28 -6.82 -11.93
C VAL A 245 -18.40 -5.64 -11.59
N ILE A 246 -17.40 -5.34 -12.44
CA ILE A 246 -16.53 -4.18 -12.29
C ILE A 246 -17.33 -2.90 -12.43
N ALA A 247 -18.20 -2.82 -13.45
CA ALA A 247 -19.06 -1.65 -13.69
C ALA A 247 -19.94 -1.34 -12.48
N ASN A 248 -20.55 -2.37 -11.91
CA ASN A 248 -21.42 -2.23 -10.74
C ASN A 248 -20.67 -1.85 -9.45
N PHE A 249 -19.42 -2.28 -9.31
CA PHE A 249 -18.58 -1.88 -8.18
C PHE A 249 -18.15 -0.41 -8.31
N LEU A 250 -17.71 0.00 -9.50
CA LEU A 250 -17.20 1.35 -9.76
C LEU A 250 -18.31 2.39 -9.81
N ASN A 251 -19.49 2.02 -10.29
CA ASN A 251 -20.64 2.92 -10.45
C ASN A 251 -21.90 2.27 -9.85
N PRO A 252 -21.98 2.14 -8.50
CA PRO A 252 -23.11 1.48 -7.87
C PRO A 252 -24.40 2.29 -8.07
N VAL A 253 -25.42 1.64 -8.63
CA VAL A 253 -26.76 2.24 -8.77
C VAL A 253 -27.53 2.00 -7.47
N ILE A 254 -28.14 3.05 -6.93
CA ILE A 254 -29.05 2.95 -5.79
C ILE A 254 -30.47 2.76 -6.33
N ASP A 255 -31.04 1.59 -6.13
CA ASP A 255 -32.43 1.29 -6.45
C ASP A 255 -33.27 1.14 -5.18
N LEU A 256 -34.00 2.20 -4.83
CA LEU A 256 -34.81 2.22 -3.64
C LEU A 256 -36.10 1.37 -3.78
N LYS A 257 -36.51 1.03 -5.03
CA LYS A 257 -37.70 0.21 -5.29
C LYS A 257 -37.37 -1.29 -5.15
N ASN A 258 -36.12 -1.66 -5.49
CA ASN A 258 -35.64 -3.03 -5.39
C ASN A 258 -34.25 -3.07 -4.69
N PRO A 259 -34.18 -2.78 -3.40
CA PRO A 259 -32.91 -2.63 -2.69
C PRO A 259 -32.15 -3.96 -2.59
N ARG A 260 -30.83 -3.91 -2.82
CA ARG A 260 -29.92 -5.07 -2.88
C ARG A 260 -29.98 -5.96 -1.63
N PHE A 261 -30.17 -5.39 -0.44
CA PHE A 261 -30.23 -6.18 0.79
C PHE A 261 -31.39 -7.18 0.79
N LYS A 262 -32.54 -6.86 0.14
CA LYS A 262 -33.66 -7.81 -0.03
C LYS A 262 -33.38 -8.93 -1.03
N GLN A 263 -32.46 -8.69 -1.99
CA GLN A 263 -32.06 -9.72 -2.97
C GLN A 263 -31.11 -10.75 -2.34
N LEU A 264 -30.33 -10.35 -1.33
CA LEU A 264 -29.41 -11.24 -0.60
C LEU A 264 -30.18 -12.22 0.31
N GLU A 265 -31.30 -11.81 0.89
CA GLU A 265 -32.15 -12.68 1.72
C GLU A 265 -32.74 -13.85 0.91
N ASN A 266 -33.12 -13.60 -0.35
CA ASN A 266 -33.70 -14.62 -1.24
C ASN A 266 -32.65 -15.56 -1.89
N SER A 267 -31.37 -15.34 -1.71
CA SER A 267 -30.29 -16.17 -2.25
C SER A 267 -29.75 -17.20 -1.25
N HIS A 268 -30.30 -17.23 -0.04
CA HIS A 268 -29.96 -18.18 1.04
C HIS A 268 -31.05 -19.18 1.34
N GLU A 269 -32.16 -19.19 0.56
CA GLU A 269 -33.15 -20.28 0.48
C GLU A 269 -32.79 -21.20 -0.71
#